data_55fcacfdfb72303fff9c37ce5b4a436f
#
_entry.id   55fcacfdfb72303fff9c37ce5b4a436f
#
_cell.length_a   1.000
_cell.length_b   1.000
_cell.length_c   1.000
_cell.angle_alpha   90.00
_cell.angle_beta   90.00
_cell.angle_gamma   90.00
#
_symmetry.space_group_name_H-M   'P 1'
#
loop_
_entity.id
_entity.type
_entity.pdbx_description
1 polymer ?
#
loop_
_entity_poly.entity_id
_entity_poly.type
_entity_poly.pdbx_seq_one_letter_code
_entity_poly.pdbx_strand_id
1 'polypeptide(L)'
;MTLLDPFDDTYFMKRAMQEAEEAFAQGEIPVGAIIVVKNTIIARAHNLTERLNDVTAHAEMQAITSAANYLGGKYLKDCTLYVTLEPCQMCCGALYWSQLARVVFGAKDERRGAGVLGTQYHPKTKIEGGIMAEESEALMKRFFAERRK
;
A
#
# COMPACT_ATOMS: atom_id res chain seq x y z
N MET A 1 3.20 26.59 -21.13
CA MET A 1 3.94 26.00 -20.02
C MET A 1 3.03 25.08 -19.23
N THR A 2 3.43 23.84 -19.09
CA THR A 2 2.64 22.86 -18.35
C THR A 2 2.90 23.03 -16.85
N LEU A 3 1.84 23.28 -16.09
CA LEU A 3 1.98 23.32 -14.64
C LEU A 3 2.17 21.90 -14.12
N LEU A 4 3.13 21.72 -13.22
CA LEU A 4 3.31 20.44 -12.56
C LEU A 4 2.10 20.18 -11.65
N ASP A 5 1.54 18.97 -11.74
CA ASP A 5 0.48 18.53 -10.84
C ASP A 5 1.09 18.34 -9.45
N PRO A 6 0.67 19.11 -8.43
CA PRO A 6 1.19 18.91 -7.06
C PRO A 6 0.76 17.58 -6.45
N PHE A 7 -0.26 16.93 -7.03
CA PHE A 7 -0.80 15.66 -6.54
C PHE A 7 -0.34 14.52 -7.45
N ASP A 8 0.97 14.41 -7.67
CA ASP A 8 1.56 13.32 -8.45
C ASP A 8 1.74 12.05 -7.56
N ASP A 9 2.24 10.98 -8.19
CA ASP A 9 2.43 9.70 -7.48
C ASP A 9 3.43 9.84 -6.33
N THR A 10 4.46 10.66 -6.49
CA THR A 10 5.44 10.88 -5.42
C THR A 10 4.80 11.56 -4.23
N TYR A 11 3.93 12.54 -4.45
CA TYR A 11 3.19 13.21 -3.38
C TYR A 11 2.41 12.20 -2.55
N PHE A 12 1.64 11.34 -3.21
CA PHE A 12 0.81 10.35 -2.49
C PHE A 12 1.65 9.25 -1.87
N MET A 13 2.72 8.81 -2.54
CA MET A 13 3.60 7.80 -1.95
C MET A 13 4.28 8.32 -0.69
N LYS A 14 4.61 9.61 -0.62
CA LYS A 14 5.13 10.21 0.62
C LYS A 14 4.13 10.09 1.76
N ARG A 15 2.84 10.21 1.47
CA ARG A 15 1.79 10.02 2.48
C ARG A 15 1.71 8.56 2.94
N ALA A 16 1.84 7.62 2.02
CA ALA A 16 1.92 6.20 2.38
C ALA A 16 3.18 5.90 3.21
N MET A 17 4.30 6.53 2.87
CA MET A 17 5.54 6.39 3.66
C MET A 17 5.39 6.90 5.09
N GLN A 18 4.62 7.97 5.30
CA GLN A 18 4.33 8.45 6.66
C GLN A 18 3.62 7.38 7.48
N GLU A 19 2.70 6.64 6.87
CA GLU A 19 2.04 5.50 7.52
C GLU A 19 3.01 4.37 7.80
N ALA A 20 3.94 4.10 6.88
CA ALA A 20 4.98 3.10 7.12
C ALA A 20 5.87 3.48 8.31
N GLU A 21 6.21 4.75 8.45
CA GLU A 21 7.00 5.25 9.59
C GLU A 21 6.24 5.11 10.90
N GLU A 22 4.92 5.32 10.89
CA GLU A 22 4.08 5.06 12.06
C GLU A 22 4.12 3.58 12.46
N ALA A 23 4.02 2.68 11.48
CA ALA A 23 4.14 1.25 11.75
C ALA A 23 5.49 0.94 12.39
N PHE A 24 6.57 1.50 11.84
CA PHE A 24 7.93 1.33 12.37
C PHE A 24 7.99 1.75 13.85
N ALA A 25 7.45 2.92 14.15
CA ALA A 25 7.45 3.45 15.53
C ALA A 25 6.66 2.56 16.50
N GLN A 26 5.66 1.83 16.00
CA GLN A 26 4.83 0.93 16.80
C GLN A 26 5.38 -0.51 16.86
N GLY A 27 6.54 -0.78 16.27
CA GLY A 27 7.11 -2.13 16.25
C GLY A 27 6.46 -3.05 15.22
N GLU A 28 5.72 -2.51 14.28
CA GLU A 28 5.11 -3.25 13.18
C GLU A 28 6.01 -3.21 11.94
N ILE A 29 5.92 -4.23 11.10
CA ILE A 29 6.62 -4.20 9.81
C ILE A 29 6.21 -2.92 9.07
N PRO A 30 7.17 -2.09 8.60
CA PRO A 30 6.87 -0.74 8.15
C PRO A 30 6.32 -0.69 6.72
N VAL A 31 5.06 -1.04 6.60
CA VAL A 31 4.30 -0.92 5.36
C VAL A 31 3.14 0.02 5.60
N GLY A 32 3.01 1.02 4.75
CA GLY A 32 1.94 1.99 4.79
C GLY A 32 1.16 2.01 3.48
N ALA A 33 -0.10 2.37 3.56
CA ALA A 33 -0.99 2.43 2.39
C ALA A 33 -1.99 3.57 2.54
N ILE A 34 -2.29 4.19 1.40
CA ILE A 34 -3.40 5.14 1.31
C ILE A 34 -4.24 4.81 0.08
N ILE A 35 -5.50 5.20 0.12
CA ILE A 35 -6.39 5.10 -1.04
C ILE A 35 -6.89 6.50 -1.37
N VAL A 36 -6.84 6.83 -2.66
CA VAL A 36 -7.11 8.17 -3.19
C VAL A 36 -8.19 8.09 -4.26
N VAL A 37 -9.13 9.00 -4.22
CA VAL A 37 -10.09 9.22 -5.29
C VAL A 37 -10.16 10.72 -5.58
N LYS A 38 -10.01 11.09 -6.86
CA LYS A 38 -10.05 12.51 -7.29
C LYS A 38 -9.13 13.40 -6.44
N ASN A 39 -7.90 12.97 -6.26
CA ASN A 39 -6.89 13.66 -5.48
C ASN A 39 -7.21 13.83 -3.98
N THR A 40 -8.22 13.10 -3.48
CA THR A 40 -8.60 13.12 -2.07
C THR A 40 -8.21 11.79 -1.44
N ILE A 41 -7.48 11.85 -0.34
CA ILE A 41 -7.13 10.65 0.44
C ILE A 41 -8.35 10.26 1.26
N ILE A 42 -8.88 9.07 1.00
CA ILE A 42 -10.08 8.57 1.70
C ILE A 42 -9.77 7.46 2.69
N ALA A 43 -8.55 6.93 2.68
CA ALA A 43 -8.13 5.93 3.65
C ALA A 43 -6.63 6.04 3.87
N ARG A 44 -6.22 5.87 5.12
CA ARG A 44 -4.81 5.77 5.53
C ARG A 44 -4.67 4.58 6.45
N ALA A 45 -3.65 3.76 6.23
CA ALA A 45 -3.47 2.57 7.05
C ALA A 45 -2.01 2.16 7.07
N HIS A 46 -1.65 1.38 8.07
CA HIS A 46 -0.34 0.75 8.15
C HIS A 46 -0.49 -0.64 8.76
N ASN A 47 0.54 -1.46 8.65
CA ASN A 47 0.51 -2.82 9.17
C ASN A 47 0.24 -2.82 10.67
N LEU A 48 -0.68 -3.67 11.12
CA LEU A 48 -1.07 -3.83 12.53
C LEU A 48 -1.14 -5.31 12.93
N THR A 49 -0.40 -6.19 12.25
CA THR A 49 -0.48 -7.64 12.51
C THR A 49 -0.12 -8.00 13.94
N GLU A 50 0.85 -7.32 14.54
CA GLU A 50 1.25 -7.55 15.93
C GLU A 50 0.22 -6.98 16.91
N ARG A 51 -0.14 -5.70 16.71
CA ARG A 51 -1.06 -5.00 17.60
C ARG A 51 -2.43 -5.66 17.67
N LEU A 52 -2.96 -6.08 16.53
CA LEU A 52 -4.28 -6.71 16.45
C LEU A 52 -4.22 -8.23 16.60
N ASN A 53 -3.02 -8.81 16.70
CA ASN A 53 -2.83 -10.25 16.72
C ASN A 53 -3.59 -10.92 15.57
N ASP A 54 -3.37 -10.40 14.37
CA ASP A 54 -4.14 -10.77 13.19
C ASP A 54 -3.23 -10.79 11.96
N VAL A 55 -2.99 -11.97 11.41
CA VAL A 55 -2.11 -12.15 10.24
C VAL A 55 -2.64 -11.45 8.99
N THR A 56 -3.93 -11.11 8.95
CA THR A 56 -4.51 -10.41 7.80
C THR A 56 -4.48 -8.90 7.93
N ALA A 57 -4.02 -8.36 9.06
CA ALA A 57 -4.05 -6.91 9.32
C ALA A 57 -2.93 -6.16 8.60
N HIS A 58 -2.74 -6.44 7.31
CA HIS A 58 -1.83 -5.71 6.44
C HIS A 58 -2.38 -4.31 6.14
N ALA A 59 -1.50 -3.39 5.79
CA ALA A 59 -1.88 -2.02 5.47
C ALA A 59 -2.96 -1.98 4.38
N GLU A 60 -2.79 -2.77 3.32
CA GLU A 60 -3.72 -2.80 2.19
C GLU A 60 -5.10 -3.28 2.59
N MET A 61 -5.16 -4.33 3.43
CA MET A 61 -6.45 -4.89 3.89
C MET A 61 -7.25 -3.85 4.66
N GLN A 62 -6.59 -3.13 5.55
CA GLN A 62 -7.24 -2.07 6.33
C GLN A 62 -7.64 -0.88 5.48
N ALA A 63 -6.80 -0.50 4.52
CA ALA A 63 -7.10 0.60 3.62
C ALA A 63 -8.34 0.30 2.77
N ILE A 64 -8.45 -0.93 2.26
CA ILE A 64 -9.62 -1.37 1.47
C ILE A 64 -10.89 -1.27 2.31
N THR A 65 -10.87 -1.81 3.52
CA THR A 65 -12.03 -1.77 4.42
C THR A 65 -12.44 -0.34 4.74
N SER A 66 -11.47 0.50 5.05
CA SER A 66 -11.72 1.90 5.39
C SER A 66 -12.28 2.68 4.19
N ALA A 67 -11.73 2.49 3.00
CA ALA A 67 -12.20 3.17 1.79
C ALA A 67 -13.62 2.72 1.41
N ALA A 68 -13.90 1.41 1.50
CA ALA A 68 -15.23 0.89 1.22
C ALA A 68 -16.27 1.48 2.18
N ASN A 69 -15.91 1.60 3.45
CA ASN A 69 -16.79 2.22 4.45
C ASN A 69 -17.02 3.70 4.15
N TYR A 70 -15.98 4.43 3.77
CA TYR A 70 -16.08 5.84 3.40
C TYR A 70 -17.02 6.07 2.21
N LEU A 71 -16.86 5.23 1.18
CA LEU A 71 -17.65 5.34 -0.05
C LEU A 71 -19.04 4.73 0.05
N GLY A 72 -19.30 3.91 1.06
CA GLY A 72 -20.56 3.19 1.20
C GLY A 72 -20.73 2.07 0.19
N GLY A 73 -19.63 1.50 -0.33
CA GLY A 73 -19.69 0.42 -1.31
C GLY A 73 -18.37 -0.33 -1.41
N LYS A 74 -18.44 -1.61 -1.74
CA LYS A 74 -17.30 -2.52 -1.72
C LYS A 74 -16.40 -2.45 -2.95
N TYR A 75 -16.86 -1.84 -4.03
CA TYR A 75 -16.07 -1.71 -5.25
C TYR A 75 -15.40 -0.35 -5.31
N LEU A 76 -14.09 -0.36 -5.51
CA LEU A 76 -13.26 0.85 -5.45
C LEU A 76 -12.78 1.23 -6.86
N LYS A 77 -13.69 1.23 -7.83
CA LYS A 77 -13.39 1.34 -9.26
C LYS A 77 -12.68 2.63 -9.69
N ASP A 78 -12.90 3.71 -8.96
CA ASP A 78 -12.29 5.00 -9.30
C ASP A 78 -11.12 5.35 -8.39
N CYS A 79 -10.66 4.40 -7.59
CA CYS A 79 -9.65 4.64 -6.56
C CYS A 79 -8.28 4.15 -6.99
N THR A 80 -7.25 4.81 -6.45
CA THR A 80 -5.86 4.41 -6.56
C THR A 80 -5.33 4.06 -5.17
N LEU A 81 -4.71 2.88 -5.06
CA LEU A 81 -3.97 2.50 -3.86
C LEU A 81 -2.51 2.88 -4.03
N TYR A 82 -1.95 3.55 -3.03
CA TYR A 82 -0.50 3.75 -2.90
C TYR A 82 -0.03 2.95 -1.70
N VAL A 83 0.90 2.03 -1.91
CA VAL A 83 1.42 1.17 -0.85
C VAL A 83 2.94 1.11 -0.96
N THR A 84 3.63 1.18 0.17
CA THR A 84 5.08 1.32 0.18
C THR A 84 5.83 0.06 -0.24
N LEU A 85 5.21 -1.11 -0.13
CA LEU A 85 5.78 -2.39 -0.52
C LEU A 85 4.82 -3.10 -1.48
N GLU A 86 5.36 -3.82 -2.44
CA GLU A 86 4.55 -4.61 -3.37
C GLU A 86 3.59 -5.53 -2.61
N PRO A 87 2.29 -5.54 -2.96
CA PRO A 87 1.32 -6.38 -2.27
C PRO A 87 1.64 -7.87 -2.34
N CYS A 88 1.40 -8.57 -1.23
CA CYS A 88 1.52 -10.03 -1.18
C CYS A 88 0.30 -10.68 -1.85
N GLN A 89 0.31 -12.02 -1.94
CA GLN A 89 -0.78 -12.75 -2.61
C GLN A 89 -2.14 -12.51 -1.93
N MET A 90 -2.18 -12.43 -0.61
CA MET A 90 -3.43 -12.16 0.12
C MET A 90 -4.00 -10.81 -0.25
N CYS A 91 -3.17 -9.77 -0.18
CA CYS A 91 -3.59 -8.41 -0.50
C CYS A 91 -3.92 -8.27 -1.98
N CYS A 92 -3.13 -8.90 -2.85
CA CYS A 92 -3.40 -8.89 -4.29
C CYS A 92 -4.79 -9.48 -4.59
N GLY A 93 -5.16 -10.57 -3.91
CA GLY A 93 -6.50 -11.15 -4.03
C GLY A 93 -7.59 -10.20 -3.58
N ALA A 94 -7.38 -9.50 -2.46
CA ALA A 94 -8.33 -8.50 -1.97
C ALA A 94 -8.45 -7.33 -2.95
N LEU A 95 -7.33 -6.88 -3.51
CA LEU A 95 -7.30 -5.81 -4.52
C LEU A 95 -8.03 -6.24 -5.80
N TYR A 96 -7.89 -7.51 -6.18
CA TYR A 96 -8.62 -8.07 -7.30
C TYR A 96 -10.14 -7.92 -7.11
N TRP A 97 -10.64 -8.36 -5.97
CA TRP A 97 -12.08 -8.33 -5.70
C TRP A 97 -12.64 -6.92 -5.51
N SER A 98 -11.85 -5.99 -4.98
CA SER A 98 -12.26 -4.60 -4.82
C SER A 98 -12.25 -3.81 -6.13
N GLN A 99 -11.64 -4.34 -7.18
CA GLN A 99 -11.62 -3.78 -8.54
C GLN A 99 -11.04 -2.37 -8.60
N LEU A 100 -9.96 -2.12 -7.85
CA LEU A 100 -9.28 -0.84 -7.88
C LEU A 100 -8.88 -0.44 -9.31
N ALA A 101 -8.97 0.85 -9.59
CA ALA A 101 -8.54 1.37 -10.89
C ALA A 101 -7.03 1.27 -11.06
N ARG A 102 -6.27 1.51 -9.98
CA ARG A 102 -4.82 1.59 -10.08
C ARG A 102 -4.17 1.19 -8.75
N VAL A 103 -3.06 0.48 -8.83
CA VAL A 103 -2.19 0.14 -7.68
C VAL A 103 -0.79 0.65 -7.99
N VAL A 104 -0.27 1.49 -7.10
CA VAL A 104 1.09 2.04 -7.19
C VAL A 104 1.84 1.57 -5.96
N PHE A 105 2.97 0.89 -6.14
CA PHE A 105 3.76 0.42 -5.01
C PHE A 105 5.19 0.96 -5.05
N GLY A 106 5.84 0.94 -3.89
CA GLY A 106 7.23 1.36 -3.76
C GLY A 106 8.19 0.24 -4.11
N ALA A 107 8.76 -0.40 -3.11
CA ALA A 107 9.73 -1.48 -3.32
C ALA A 107 9.03 -2.79 -3.74
N LYS A 108 9.72 -3.56 -4.57
CA LYS A 108 9.30 -4.94 -4.87
C LYS A 108 9.57 -5.83 -3.67
N ASP A 109 8.69 -6.80 -3.46
CA ASP A 109 8.92 -7.88 -2.50
C ASP A 109 9.32 -9.11 -3.30
N GLU A 110 10.62 -9.41 -3.30
CA GLU A 110 11.18 -10.48 -4.12
C GLU A 110 10.91 -11.88 -3.58
N ARG A 111 10.36 -11.97 -2.38
CA ARG A 111 10.02 -13.26 -1.76
C ARG A 111 8.53 -13.57 -1.81
N ARG A 112 7.69 -12.57 -1.53
CA ARG A 112 6.25 -12.76 -1.31
C ARG A 112 5.37 -11.83 -2.15
N GLY A 113 5.97 -11.00 -2.98
CA GLY A 113 5.23 -10.08 -3.81
C GLY A 113 4.41 -10.78 -4.88
N ALA A 114 3.35 -10.13 -5.33
CA ALA A 114 2.46 -10.66 -6.36
C ALA A 114 3.22 -11.05 -7.63
N GLY A 115 4.23 -10.25 -8.00
CA GLY A 115 5.02 -10.51 -9.20
C GLY A 115 5.77 -11.83 -9.15
N VAL A 116 6.50 -12.10 -8.05
CA VAL A 116 7.31 -13.31 -7.92
C VAL A 116 6.45 -14.55 -7.73
N LEU A 117 5.29 -14.43 -7.07
CA LEU A 117 4.38 -15.54 -6.84
C LEU A 117 3.40 -15.78 -8.01
N GLY A 118 3.40 -14.89 -9.00
CA GLY A 118 2.51 -14.99 -10.14
C GLY A 118 1.05 -14.71 -9.81
N THR A 119 0.78 -14.01 -8.70
CA THR A 119 -0.58 -13.65 -8.31
C THR A 119 -1.07 -12.51 -9.22
N GLN A 120 -2.29 -12.64 -9.70
CA GLN A 120 -2.83 -11.68 -10.66
C GLN A 120 -3.73 -10.64 -10.00
N TYR A 121 -3.56 -9.39 -10.44
CA TYR A 121 -4.50 -8.31 -10.14
C TYR A 121 -5.70 -8.40 -11.08
N HIS A 122 -6.74 -7.64 -10.76
CA HIS A 122 -7.89 -7.53 -11.65
C HIS A 122 -7.43 -7.03 -13.04
N PRO A 123 -7.97 -7.60 -14.15
CA PRO A 123 -7.50 -7.25 -15.50
C PRO A 123 -7.58 -5.76 -15.84
N LYS A 124 -8.49 -5.03 -15.22
CA LYS A 124 -8.68 -3.59 -15.45
C LYS A 124 -7.82 -2.71 -14.55
N THR A 125 -7.14 -3.29 -13.56
CA THR A 125 -6.31 -2.53 -12.63
C THR A 125 -4.96 -2.23 -13.28
N LYS A 126 -4.57 -0.96 -13.30
CA LYS A 126 -3.24 -0.55 -13.76
C LYS A 126 -2.26 -0.68 -12.62
N ILE A 127 -1.09 -1.27 -12.88
CA ILE A 127 -0.08 -1.54 -11.86
C ILE A 127 1.19 -0.77 -12.20
N GLU A 128 1.71 -0.02 -11.24
CA GLU A 128 3.01 0.63 -11.36
C GLU A 128 3.82 0.40 -10.08
N GLY A 129 5.10 0.14 -10.23
CA GLY A 129 6.00 -0.04 -9.10
C GLY A 129 7.22 0.85 -9.21
N GLY A 130 7.98 0.95 -8.11
CA GLY A 130 9.23 1.68 -8.08
C GLY A 130 9.14 3.10 -7.56
N ILE A 131 7.97 3.58 -7.19
CA ILE A 131 7.80 4.94 -6.68
C ILE A 131 8.29 5.00 -5.23
N MET A 132 9.39 5.70 -5.01
CA MET A 132 10.09 5.76 -3.71
C MET A 132 10.55 4.38 -3.22
N ALA A 133 10.95 3.52 -4.15
CA ALA A 133 11.36 2.15 -3.84
C ALA A 133 12.57 2.11 -2.91
N GLU A 134 13.55 3.01 -3.11
CA GLU A 134 14.77 3.04 -2.29
C GLU A 134 14.45 3.38 -0.84
N GLU A 135 13.59 4.37 -0.62
CA GLU A 135 13.18 4.80 0.72
C GLU A 135 12.41 3.70 1.44
N SER A 136 11.50 3.03 0.74
CA SER A 136 10.73 1.91 1.29
C SER A 136 11.65 0.74 1.66
N GLU A 137 12.55 0.38 0.76
CA GLU A 137 13.50 -0.71 1.00
C GLU A 137 14.43 -0.41 2.18
N ALA A 138 14.92 0.82 2.26
CA ALA A 138 15.78 1.26 3.36
C ALA A 138 15.07 1.14 4.71
N LEU A 139 13.81 1.56 4.77
CA LEU A 139 13.01 1.47 6.00
C LEU A 139 12.79 0.02 6.42
N MET A 140 12.49 -0.85 5.47
CA MET A 140 12.33 -2.29 5.73
C MET A 140 13.61 -2.91 6.26
N LYS A 141 14.74 -2.62 5.62
CA LYS A 141 16.05 -3.13 6.06
C LYS A 141 16.41 -2.67 7.47
N ARG A 142 16.15 -1.40 7.76
CA ARG A 142 16.41 -0.83 9.09
C ARG A 142 15.57 -1.53 10.16
N PHE A 143 14.30 -1.78 9.87
CA PHE A 143 13.40 -2.46 10.80
C PHE A 143 13.92 -3.85 11.15
N PHE A 144 14.26 -4.66 10.14
CA PHE A 144 14.73 -6.02 10.37
C PHE A 144 16.12 -6.07 11.01
N ALA A 145 16.99 -5.10 10.68
CA ALA A 145 18.30 -5.00 11.33
C ALA A 145 18.17 -4.75 12.83
N GLU A 146 17.26 -3.88 13.25
CA GLU A 146 17.02 -3.59 14.66
C GLU A 146 16.46 -4.80 15.41
N ARG A 147 15.65 -5.62 14.72
CA ARG A 147 15.04 -6.80 15.31
C ARG A 147 16.00 -7.98 15.52
N ARG A 148 17.13 -7.99 14.83
CA ARG A 148 18.12 -9.06 14.92
C ARG A 148 19.09 -8.90 16.09
N LYS A 149 19.00 -7.80 16.79
CA LYS A 149 19.87 -7.53 17.95
C LYS A 149 19.48 -8.37 19.16
#